data_c661fe43825eb7d4a6156e3d47520ac7
#
_entry.id   c661fe43825eb7d4a6156e3d47520ac7
#
_cell.length_a   1.000
_cell.length_b   1.000
_cell.length_c   1.000
_cell.angle_alpha   90.00
_cell.angle_beta   90.00
_cell.angle_gamma   90.00
#
_symmetry.space_group_name_H-M   'P 1'
#
loop_
_entity.id
_entity.type
_entity.pdbx_description
1 polymer ?
#
loop_
_entity_poly.entity_id
_entity_poly.type
_entity_poly.pdbx_seq_one_letter_code
_entity_poly.pdbx_strand_id
1 'polypeptide(L)'
;MKAIVCDRYGPPEVLRLEEVERPVPRDNQVLVKVHASSLNAADFEILGGGVSARIAGPFKPRNRIPGSDVAGRVVEVGRSIKRLKEGDAVFGDLFMCGHGAFAEYVAAPEDALMPKPESISFEDAATLPQAAKIALQGVRGKRPLEKGQKVLINGAGGGMGTFAVQIAKYYGAEVTGVDSARKLEMLRSIGADNVIDYQREDCTRSEERYDLILDTVAHRSIFDYRRVMAPDGMFVLVGGSRYAIFQAILLGPLVSIASKKKMGINPWKVNLEEDMRFLLELNEKGKLSPVVDRRISLSEVPQALGDLSNGLVKGKVVITVGHDDDT
;
A
#
# COMPACT_ATOMS: atom_id res chain seq x y z
N MET A 1 4.43 24.38 -11.58
CA MET A 1 3.93 23.66 -10.39
C MET A 1 5.08 22.98 -9.67
N LYS A 2 5.01 22.89 -8.36
CA LYS A 2 6.00 22.15 -7.57
C LYS A 2 5.76 20.64 -7.67
N ALA A 3 6.84 19.86 -7.84
CA ALA A 3 6.79 18.41 -7.89
C ALA A 3 8.10 17.78 -7.39
N ILE A 4 7.99 16.57 -6.82
CA ILE A 4 9.15 15.72 -6.57
C ILE A 4 9.54 15.04 -7.87
N VAL A 5 10.81 15.18 -8.26
CA VAL A 5 11.32 14.62 -9.51
C VAL A 5 12.45 13.62 -9.28
N CYS A 6 12.54 12.66 -10.20
CA CYS A 6 13.54 11.60 -10.21
C CYS A 6 14.06 11.37 -11.63
N ASP A 7 15.31 11.74 -11.90
CA ASP A 7 15.92 11.57 -13.23
C ASP A 7 16.74 10.28 -13.37
N ARG A 8 17.01 9.58 -12.26
CA ARG A 8 17.78 8.34 -12.23
C ARG A 8 17.30 7.44 -11.08
N TYR A 9 17.50 6.16 -11.23
CA TYR A 9 17.34 5.23 -10.12
C TYR A 9 18.38 5.47 -9.03
N GLY A 10 18.00 5.24 -7.79
CA GLY A 10 18.92 5.40 -6.67
C GLY A 10 18.20 5.40 -5.31
N PRO A 11 18.91 5.74 -4.25
CA PRO A 11 18.33 5.91 -2.92
C PRO A 11 17.48 7.21 -2.86
N PRO A 12 16.71 7.45 -1.78
CA PRO A 12 15.80 8.60 -1.68
C PRO A 12 16.42 9.97 -1.92
N GLU A 13 17.72 10.12 -1.70
CA GLU A 13 18.49 11.37 -1.91
C GLU A 13 18.58 11.80 -3.38
N VAL A 14 18.21 10.93 -4.33
CA VAL A 14 18.14 11.31 -5.75
C VAL A 14 16.89 12.11 -6.08
N LEU A 15 15.90 12.12 -5.18
CA LEU A 15 14.68 12.90 -5.32
C LEU A 15 14.93 14.38 -5.05
N ARG A 16 14.34 15.25 -5.86
CA ARG A 16 14.42 16.69 -5.73
C ARG A 16 13.07 17.34 -5.88
N LEU A 17 12.81 18.39 -5.11
CA LEU A 17 11.68 19.28 -5.33
C LEU A 17 12.05 20.26 -6.43
N GLU A 18 11.30 20.31 -7.51
CA GLU A 18 11.52 21.21 -8.64
C GLU A 18 10.21 21.87 -9.08
N GLU A 19 10.34 23.03 -9.74
CA GLU A 19 9.26 23.59 -10.52
C GLU A 19 9.24 22.98 -11.92
N VAL A 20 8.09 22.44 -12.31
CA VAL A 20 7.87 21.80 -13.60
C VAL A 20 6.60 22.34 -14.25
N GLU A 21 6.46 22.13 -15.56
CA GLU A 21 5.23 22.49 -16.26
C GLU A 21 4.03 21.70 -15.71
N ARG A 22 2.89 22.37 -15.58
CA ARG A 22 1.62 21.74 -15.22
C ARG A 22 1.20 20.80 -16.33
N PRO A 23 0.83 19.54 -16.07
CA PRO A 23 0.43 18.61 -17.11
C PRO A 23 -0.91 19.02 -17.73
N VAL A 24 -1.05 18.78 -19.03
CA VAL A 24 -2.30 18.92 -19.75
C VAL A 24 -2.97 17.54 -19.85
N PRO A 25 -4.23 17.37 -19.42
CA PRO A 25 -4.90 16.10 -19.48
C PRO A 25 -5.18 15.71 -20.95
N ARG A 26 -4.96 14.42 -21.25
CA ARG A 26 -5.37 13.83 -22.54
C ARG A 26 -6.88 13.66 -22.59
N ASP A 27 -7.42 13.29 -23.76
CA ASP A 27 -8.87 13.12 -23.94
C ASP A 27 -9.53 12.19 -22.90
N ASN A 28 -8.85 11.13 -22.44
CA ASN A 28 -9.33 10.17 -21.45
C ASN A 28 -8.81 10.43 -20.03
N GLN A 29 -8.27 11.60 -19.75
CA GLN A 29 -7.72 11.98 -18.45
C GLN A 29 -8.43 13.19 -17.88
N VAL A 30 -8.38 13.30 -16.57
CA VAL A 30 -8.71 14.51 -15.81
C VAL A 30 -7.45 15.09 -15.20
N LEU A 31 -7.41 16.40 -15.03
CA LEU A 31 -6.38 17.07 -14.25
C LEU A 31 -6.88 17.24 -12.82
N VAL A 32 -6.13 16.68 -11.89
CA VAL A 32 -6.43 16.76 -10.46
C VAL A 32 -5.50 17.75 -9.78
N LYS A 33 -6.05 18.76 -9.08
CA LYS A 33 -5.34 19.56 -8.07
C LYS A 33 -5.17 18.66 -6.86
N VAL A 34 -3.95 18.26 -6.57
CA VAL A 34 -3.64 17.30 -5.49
C VAL A 34 -3.71 17.99 -4.14
N HIS A 35 -4.56 17.51 -3.24
CA HIS A 35 -4.62 17.96 -1.85
C HIS A 35 -3.79 17.07 -0.93
N ALA A 36 -3.79 15.77 -1.21
CA ALA A 36 -3.00 14.81 -0.45
C ALA A 36 -2.53 13.64 -1.32
N SER A 37 -1.41 13.09 -0.93
CA SER A 37 -0.85 11.83 -1.42
C SER A 37 -0.35 11.00 -0.25
N SER A 38 0.14 9.78 -0.47
CA SER A 38 0.74 8.99 0.60
C SER A 38 1.89 8.12 0.12
N LEU A 39 2.85 7.84 1.00
CA LEU A 39 3.98 6.98 0.69
C LEU A 39 3.60 5.50 0.76
N ASN A 40 4.11 4.73 -0.19
CA ASN A 40 4.02 3.29 -0.26
C ASN A 40 5.41 2.64 -0.41
N ALA A 41 5.54 1.38 0.03
CA ALA A 41 6.77 0.61 -0.18
C ALA A 41 7.12 0.47 -1.67
N ALA A 42 6.11 0.43 -2.55
CA ALA A 42 6.30 0.38 -4.00
C ALA A 42 7.02 1.61 -4.55
N ASP A 43 6.81 2.80 -3.97
CA ASP A 43 7.51 4.03 -4.39
C ASP A 43 9.03 3.89 -4.18
N PHE A 44 9.42 3.30 -3.04
CA PHE A 44 10.83 3.02 -2.75
C PHE A 44 11.41 1.94 -3.68
N GLU A 45 10.67 0.85 -3.94
CA GLU A 45 11.11 -0.23 -4.83
C GLU A 45 11.32 0.27 -6.27
N ILE A 46 10.42 1.12 -6.76
CA ILE A 46 10.52 1.72 -8.09
C ILE A 46 11.70 2.67 -8.15
N LEU A 47 11.86 3.53 -7.14
CA LEU A 47 12.98 4.47 -7.07
C LEU A 47 14.32 3.73 -7.07
N GLY A 48 14.43 2.61 -6.34
CA GLY A 48 15.61 1.75 -6.33
C GLY A 48 15.90 1.00 -7.64
N GLY A 49 15.03 1.11 -8.63
CA GLY A 49 15.15 0.42 -9.90
C GLY A 49 14.92 -1.09 -9.76
N GLY A 50 13.86 -1.49 -9.08
CA GLY A 50 13.39 -2.87 -9.03
C GLY A 50 13.13 -3.46 -10.42
N VAL A 51 12.95 -4.78 -10.52
CA VAL A 51 12.81 -5.48 -11.81
C VAL A 51 11.68 -4.88 -12.66
N SER A 52 10.51 -4.66 -12.07
CA SER A 52 9.35 -4.05 -12.75
C SER A 52 9.64 -2.65 -13.28
N ALA A 53 10.32 -1.82 -12.47
CA ALA A 53 10.71 -0.47 -12.85
C ALA A 53 11.68 -0.48 -14.06
N ARG A 54 12.66 -1.40 -14.05
CA ARG A 54 13.63 -1.52 -15.15
C ARG A 54 13.05 -2.13 -16.42
N ILE A 55 12.02 -2.94 -16.33
CA ILE A 55 11.25 -3.40 -17.51
C ILE A 55 10.57 -2.20 -18.19
N ALA A 56 10.03 -1.27 -17.41
CA ALA A 56 9.36 -0.07 -17.92
C ALA A 56 10.33 1.02 -18.38
N GLY A 57 11.50 1.16 -17.71
CA GLY A 57 12.55 2.13 -18.01
C GLY A 57 13.94 1.55 -17.72
N PRO A 58 14.64 0.89 -18.69
CA PRO A 58 15.86 0.13 -18.42
C PRO A 58 17.00 0.94 -17.76
N PHE A 59 17.15 2.20 -18.14
CA PHE A 59 18.27 3.02 -17.73
C PHE A 59 17.90 4.11 -16.69
N LYS A 60 16.64 4.59 -16.75
CA LYS A 60 16.11 5.63 -15.85
C LYS A 60 14.62 5.40 -15.61
N PRO A 61 14.02 5.98 -14.56
CA PRO A 61 12.58 5.94 -14.36
C PRO A 61 11.82 6.40 -15.62
N ARG A 62 10.81 5.62 -16.02
CA ARG A 62 9.97 5.98 -17.15
C ARG A 62 9.20 7.28 -16.87
N ASN A 63 8.71 7.40 -15.64
CA ASN A 63 7.98 8.56 -15.17
C ASN A 63 8.88 9.35 -14.23
N ARG A 64 9.03 10.64 -14.51
CA ARG A 64 9.93 11.52 -13.77
C ARG A 64 9.40 11.89 -12.41
N ILE A 65 8.07 11.96 -12.25
CA ILE A 65 7.39 12.31 -11.00
C ILE A 65 6.84 11.02 -10.38
N PRO A 66 7.29 10.61 -9.18
CA PRO A 66 6.78 9.43 -8.47
C PRO A 66 5.44 9.70 -7.76
N GLY A 67 4.98 8.70 -6.99
CA GLY A 67 3.76 8.74 -6.20
C GLY A 67 2.58 8.11 -6.91
N SER A 68 1.91 7.17 -6.25
CA SER A 68 0.78 6.43 -6.80
C SER A 68 -0.55 6.81 -6.17
N ASP A 69 -0.62 6.95 -4.86
CA ASP A 69 -1.85 7.34 -4.17
C ASP A 69 -2.12 8.84 -4.35
N VAL A 70 -3.34 9.20 -4.71
CA VAL A 70 -3.76 10.58 -4.91
C VAL A 70 -5.14 10.84 -4.31
N ALA A 71 -5.32 12.01 -3.72
CA ALA A 71 -6.62 12.58 -3.40
C ALA A 71 -6.61 14.09 -3.66
N GLY A 72 -7.67 14.60 -4.31
CA GLY A 72 -7.72 16.00 -4.72
C GLY A 72 -9.01 16.38 -5.42
N ARG A 73 -9.01 17.51 -6.13
CA ARG A 73 -10.14 18.00 -6.92
C ARG A 73 -9.82 18.01 -8.40
N VAL A 74 -10.79 17.61 -9.20
CA VAL A 74 -10.74 17.75 -10.65
C VAL A 74 -10.83 19.24 -11.00
N VAL A 75 -9.88 19.72 -11.80
CA VAL A 75 -9.82 21.13 -12.24
C VAL A 75 -9.91 21.28 -13.77
N GLU A 76 -9.75 20.19 -14.50
CA GLU A 76 -9.89 20.15 -15.96
C GLU A 76 -10.25 18.73 -16.39
N VAL A 77 -11.06 18.57 -17.42
CA VAL A 77 -11.49 17.26 -17.95
C VAL A 77 -11.16 17.13 -19.42
N GLY A 78 -10.66 15.97 -19.83
CA GLY A 78 -10.44 15.61 -21.23
C GLY A 78 -11.77 15.35 -21.96
N ARG A 79 -11.75 15.41 -23.29
CA ARG A 79 -12.95 15.36 -24.13
C ARG A 79 -13.75 14.05 -24.04
N SER A 80 -13.11 12.95 -23.68
CA SER A 80 -13.74 11.61 -23.59
C SER A 80 -14.21 11.25 -22.20
N ILE A 81 -14.06 12.12 -21.20
CA ILE A 81 -14.47 11.90 -19.81
C ILE A 81 -16.01 11.86 -19.71
N LYS A 82 -16.53 10.90 -18.94
CA LYS A 82 -17.97 10.62 -18.83
C LYS A 82 -18.50 10.66 -17.40
N ARG A 83 -17.69 10.30 -16.40
CA ARG A 83 -18.13 10.09 -15.02
C ARG A 83 -17.73 11.22 -14.08
N LEU A 84 -16.63 11.91 -14.41
CA LEU A 84 -16.08 12.98 -13.59
C LEU A 84 -16.25 14.34 -14.25
N LYS A 85 -16.36 15.39 -13.44
CA LYS A 85 -16.46 16.79 -13.87
C LYS A 85 -15.57 17.68 -13.00
N GLU A 86 -15.34 18.90 -13.49
CA GLU A 86 -14.64 19.94 -12.73
C GLU A 86 -15.33 20.18 -11.37
N GLY A 87 -14.53 20.34 -10.32
CA GLY A 87 -14.97 20.48 -8.93
C GLY A 87 -15.14 19.17 -8.16
N ASP A 88 -15.23 18.02 -8.84
CA ASP A 88 -15.39 16.74 -8.15
C ASP A 88 -14.19 16.44 -7.25
N ALA A 89 -14.47 16.04 -6.00
CA ALA A 89 -13.47 15.50 -5.11
C ALA A 89 -13.24 14.03 -5.46
N VAL A 90 -11.98 13.66 -5.70
CA VAL A 90 -11.59 12.32 -6.17
C VAL A 90 -10.40 11.78 -5.40
N PHE A 91 -10.23 10.46 -5.42
CA PHE A 91 -9.05 9.77 -4.95
C PHE A 91 -8.81 8.50 -5.77
N GLY A 92 -7.58 7.97 -5.75
CA GLY A 92 -7.27 6.77 -6.52
C GLY A 92 -5.81 6.34 -6.47
N ASP A 93 -5.51 5.29 -7.24
CA ASP A 93 -4.19 4.68 -7.36
C ASP A 93 -3.66 4.79 -8.79
N LEU A 94 -2.59 5.53 -8.95
CA LEU A 94 -1.92 5.78 -10.23
C LEU A 94 -0.77 4.82 -10.52
N PHE A 95 -0.60 3.76 -9.74
CA PHE A 95 0.54 2.84 -9.86
C PHE A 95 0.69 2.28 -11.28
N MET A 96 -0.40 1.85 -11.91
CA MET A 96 -0.40 1.34 -13.28
C MET A 96 -0.64 2.42 -14.35
N CYS A 97 -0.85 3.67 -13.95
CA CYS A 97 -1.27 4.77 -14.82
C CYS A 97 -0.19 5.83 -15.03
N GLY A 98 1.03 5.59 -14.55
CA GLY A 98 2.15 6.50 -14.79
C GLY A 98 2.62 7.28 -13.57
N HIS A 99 2.07 7.03 -12.38
CA HIS A 99 2.41 7.76 -11.14
C HIS A 99 2.12 9.27 -11.24
N GLY A 100 2.86 10.12 -10.53
CA GLY A 100 2.78 11.58 -10.65
C GLY A 100 2.12 12.27 -9.47
N ALA A 101 1.72 11.54 -8.42
CA ALA A 101 0.97 12.08 -7.29
C ALA A 101 1.83 12.91 -6.30
N PHE A 102 3.16 12.87 -6.40
CA PHE A 102 4.03 13.73 -5.58
C PHE A 102 4.25 15.09 -6.25
N ALA A 103 3.16 15.78 -6.55
CA ALA A 103 3.12 17.06 -7.23
C ALA A 103 1.84 17.83 -6.88
N GLU A 104 1.82 19.13 -7.18
CA GLU A 104 0.62 19.97 -7.00
C GLU A 104 -0.54 19.58 -7.94
N TYR A 105 -0.23 19.06 -9.12
CA TYR A 105 -1.22 18.60 -10.11
C TYR A 105 -0.77 17.30 -10.77
N VAL A 106 -1.76 16.45 -11.08
CA VAL A 106 -1.53 15.22 -11.85
C VAL A 106 -2.62 14.99 -12.89
N ALA A 107 -2.22 14.58 -14.09
CA ALA A 107 -3.16 14.11 -15.12
C ALA A 107 -3.37 12.60 -14.96
N ALA A 108 -4.59 12.19 -14.63
CA ALA A 108 -4.94 10.81 -14.31
C ALA A 108 -6.06 10.28 -15.21
N PRO A 109 -6.02 9.00 -15.65
CA PRO A 109 -7.15 8.37 -16.32
C PRO A 109 -8.38 8.33 -15.40
N GLU A 110 -9.56 8.52 -15.99
CA GLU A 110 -10.82 8.51 -15.25
C GLU A 110 -11.06 7.20 -14.47
N ASP A 111 -10.66 6.06 -15.02
CA ASP A 111 -10.82 4.73 -14.45
C ASP A 111 -9.87 4.43 -13.28
N ALA A 112 -8.82 5.25 -13.11
CA ALA A 112 -7.94 5.18 -11.95
C ALA A 112 -8.49 5.91 -10.72
N LEU A 113 -9.57 6.68 -10.88
CA LEU A 113 -10.13 7.57 -9.87
C LEU A 113 -11.55 7.17 -9.47
N MET A 114 -11.89 7.43 -8.23
CA MET A 114 -13.23 7.32 -7.67
C MET A 114 -13.64 8.65 -7.01
N PRO A 115 -14.96 8.98 -7.00
CA PRO A 115 -15.47 10.08 -6.19
C PRO A 115 -15.12 9.85 -4.71
N LYS A 116 -14.59 10.88 -4.06
CA LYS A 116 -14.28 10.88 -2.63
C LYS A 116 -15.56 11.20 -1.84
N PRO A 117 -15.99 10.32 -0.90
CA PRO A 117 -17.08 10.65 0.01
C PRO A 117 -16.78 11.90 0.84
N GLU A 118 -17.80 12.68 1.17
CA GLU A 118 -17.65 13.87 2.02
C GLU A 118 -17.20 13.50 3.44
N SER A 119 -17.57 12.31 3.93
CA SER A 119 -17.27 11.79 5.27
C SER A 119 -15.79 11.53 5.54
N ILE A 120 -14.95 11.45 4.51
CA ILE A 120 -13.51 11.19 4.64
C ILE A 120 -12.70 12.42 4.22
N SER A 121 -11.62 12.74 4.92
CA SER A 121 -10.68 13.80 4.53
C SER A 121 -9.90 13.42 3.26
N PHE A 122 -9.30 14.39 2.55
CA PHE A 122 -8.38 14.07 1.45
C PHE A 122 -7.16 13.28 1.93
N GLU A 123 -6.67 13.60 3.13
CA GLU A 123 -5.53 12.95 3.75
C GLU A 123 -5.80 11.46 4.01
N ASP A 124 -6.92 11.15 4.64
CA ASP A 124 -7.29 9.76 4.91
C ASP A 124 -7.63 9.01 3.61
N ALA A 125 -8.34 9.66 2.68
CA ALA A 125 -8.65 9.09 1.38
C ALA A 125 -7.38 8.70 0.60
N ALA A 126 -6.31 9.52 0.66
CA ALA A 126 -5.04 9.21 0.01
C ALA A 126 -4.31 8.00 0.62
N THR A 127 -4.69 7.51 1.81
CA THR A 127 -4.02 6.34 2.42
C THR A 127 -4.57 5.00 1.96
N LEU A 128 -5.78 4.98 1.38
CA LEU A 128 -6.55 3.76 1.12
C LEU A 128 -6.20 3.07 -0.22
N PRO A 129 -5.96 3.78 -1.34
CA PRO A 129 -6.05 3.20 -2.67
C PRO A 129 -5.12 2.02 -2.91
N GLN A 130 -3.88 2.09 -2.47
CA GLN A 130 -2.94 0.99 -2.61
C GLN A 130 -2.91 0.10 -1.36
N ALA A 131 -2.60 0.68 -0.19
CA ALA A 131 -2.31 -0.09 1.02
C ALA A 131 -3.52 -0.86 1.55
N ALA A 132 -4.70 -0.24 1.65
CA ALA A 132 -5.90 -0.90 2.18
C ALA A 132 -6.44 -1.94 1.21
N LYS A 133 -6.41 -1.69 -0.12
CA LYS A 133 -6.81 -2.67 -1.13
C LYS A 133 -5.95 -3.93 -1.11
N ILE A 134 -4.62 -3.75 -1.08
CA ILE A 134 -3.70 -4.89 -1.03
C ILE A 134 -3.92 -5.69 0.27
N ALA A 135 -4.14 -5.00 1.40
CA ALA A 135 -4.46 -5.64 2.66
C ALA A 135 -5.76 -6.47 2.57
N LEU A 136 -6.82 -5.88 2.02
CA LEU A 136 -8.11 -6.56 1.85
C LEU A 136 -7.97 -7.81 0.97
N GLN A 137 -7.32 -7.69 -0.18
CA GLN A 137 -7.11 -8.81 -1.09
C GLN A 137 -6.22 -9.89 -0.46
N GLY A 138 -5.20 -9.51 0.32
CA GLY A 138 -4.34 -10.43 1.05
C GLY A 138 -5.10 -11.19 2.14
N VAL A 139 -5.95 -10.52 2.90
CA VAL A 139 -6.75 -11.12 3.98
C VAL A 139 -7.88 -12.00 3.42
N ARG A 140 -8.57 -11.55 2.35
CA ARG A 140 -9.60 -12.37 1.69
C ARG A 140 -9.00 -13.60 1.02
N GLY A 141 -7.78 -13.49 0.46
CA GLY A 141 -7.10 -14.59 -0.20
C GLY A 141 -7.97 -15.32 -1.21
N LYS A 142 -7.82 -16.65 -1.27
CA LYS A 142 -8.66 -17.55 -2.09
C LYS A 142 -9.85 -18.12 -1.35
N ARG A 143 -9.93 -17.96 -0.05
CA ARG A 143 -11.04 -18.37 0.82
C ARG A 143 -11.40 -17.21 1.75
N PRO A 144 -12.69 -16.97 1.99
CA PRO A 144 -13.10 -16.04 3.03
C PRO A 144 -12.50 -16.46 4.38
N LEU A 145 -12.04 -15.47 5.15
CA LEU A 145 -11.57 -15.68 6.51
C LEU A 145 -12.79 -15.92 7.42
N GLU A 146 -12.74 -16.95 8.26
CA GLU A 146 -13.81 -17.33 9.16
C GLU A 146 -13.54 -16.86 10.58
N LYS A 147 -14.58 -16.61 11.35
CA LYS A 147 -14.48 -16.21 12.75
C LYS A 147 -13.70 -17.24 13.57
N GLY A 148 -12.75 -16.77 14.37
CA GLY A 148 -11.91 -17.60 15.25
C GLY A 148 -10.69 -18.20 14.56
N GLN A 149 -10.51 -18.01 13.26
CA GLN A 149 -9.28 -18.41 12.58
C GLN A 149 -8.09 -17.55 13.04
N LYS A 150 -6.91 -18.17 13.12
CA LYS A 150 -5.66 -17.53 13.55
C LYS A 150 -4.92 -16.94 12.35
N VAL A 151 -4.60 -15.66 12.43
CA VAL A 151 -3.91 -14.89 11.38
C VAL A 151 -2.60 -14.36 11.90
N LEU A 152 -1.50 -14.66 11.21
CA LEU A 152 -0.18 -14.04 11.43
C LEU A 152 0.05 -12.98 10.36
N ILE A 153 0.38 -11.74 10.78
CA ILE A 153 0.72 -10.65 9.87
C ILE A 153 2.16 -10.22 10.18
N ASN A 154 3.08 -10.52 9.27
CA ASN A 154 4.47 -10.08 9.37
C ASN A 154 4.64 -8.72 8.69
N GLY A 155 5.21 -7.73 9.39
CA GLY A 155 5.22 -6.32 9.00
C GLY A 155 3.90 -5.62 9.32
N ALA A 156 3.23 -6.07 10.40
CA ALA A 156 1.90 -5.61 10.80
C ALA A 156 1.84 -4.10 11.09
N GLY A 157 2.93 -3.49 11.53
CA GLY A 157 3.00 -2.06 11.85
C GLY A 157 3.36 -1.15 10.66
N GLY A 158 3.44 -1.68 9.44
CA GLY A 158 3.57 -0.91 8.21
C GLY A 158 2.24 -0.43 7.64
N GLY A 159 2.29 0.36 6.56
CA GLY A 159 1.09 0.97 5.96
C GLY A 159 0.01 -0.05 5.60
N MET A 160 0.37 -1.13 4.89
CA MET A 160 -0.55 -2.20 4.54
C MET A 160 -0.90 -3.07 5.77
N GLY A 161 0.08 -3.36 6.63
CA GLY A 161 -0.09 -4.25 7.78
C GLY A 161 -1.13 -3.74 8.77
N THR A 162 -1.18 -2.43 9.04
CA THR A 162 -2.17 -1.82 9.94
C THR A 162 -3.60 -1.97 9.43
N PHE A 163 -3.82 -1.89 8.12
CA PHE A 163 -5.12 -2.20 7.52
C PHE A 163 -5.43 -3.70 7.58
N ALA A 164 -4.45 -4.56 7.33
CA ALA A 164 -4.64 -6.00 7.37
C ALA A 164 -5.07 -6.49 8.76
N VAL A 165 -4.48 -5.94 9.84
CA VAL A 165 -4.90 -6.22 11.24
C VAL A 165 -6.39 -5.89 11.42
N GLN A 166 -6.81 -4.68 11.09
CA GLN A 166 -8.19 -4.22 11.27
C GLN A 166 -9.19 -5.03 10.42
N ILE A 167 -8.82 -5.33 9.17
CA ILE A 167 -9.66 -6.14 8.27
C ILE A 167 -9.80 -7.58 8.80
N ALA A 168 -8.71 -8.21 9.25
CA ALA A 168 -8.77 -9.53 9.84
C ALA A 168 -9.64 -9.55 11.12
N LYS A 169 -9.53 -8.52 11.96
CA LYS A 169 -10.39 -8.34 13.14
C LYS A 169 -11.85 -8.14 12.78
N TYR A 170 -12.15 -7.41 11.70
CA TYR A 170 -13.53 -7.27 11.20
C TYR A 170 -14.15 -8.63 10.84
N TYR A 171 -13.38 -9.56 10.27
CA TYR A 171 -13.82 -10.94 10.01
C TYR A 171 -13.85 -11.83 11.26
N GLY A 172 -13.47 -11.30 12.44
CA GLY A 172 -13.51 -12.02 13.71
C GLY A 172 -12.33 -12.98 13.93
N ALA A 173 -11.22 -12.78 13.24
CA ALA A 173 -10.01 -13.57 13.42
C ALA A 173 -9.28 -13.24 14.74
N GLU A 174 -8.50 -14.21 15.23
CA GLU A 174 -7.45 -13.99 16.22
C GLU A 174 -6.16 -13.55 15.51
N VAL A 175 -5.71 -12.32 15.74
CA VAL A 175 -4.62 -11.70 14.98
C VAL A 175 -3.35 -11.62 15.81
N THR A 176 -2.26 -12.21 15.28
CA THR A 176 -0.90 -12.04 15.77
C THR A 176 -0.14 -11.10 14.83
N GLY A 177 0.22 -9.91 15.32
CA GLY A 177 1.02 -8.93 14.58
C GLY A 177 2.51 -9.04 14.89
N VAL A 178 3.37 -9.12 13.86
CA VAL A 178 4.83 -9.15 14.01
C VAL A 178 5.42 -7.85 13.50
N ASP A 179 6.15 -7.13 14.36
CA ASP A 179 6.92 -5.92 13.98
C ASP A 179 8.00 -5.63 15.04
N SER A 180 8.68 -4.49 14.96
CA SER A 180 9.65 -4.03 15.98
C SER A 180 8.96 -3.58 17.27
N ALA A 181 9.65 -3.69 18.41
CA ALA A 181 9.14 -3.33 19.74
C ALA A 181 8.37 -2.00 19.79
N ARG A 182 8.86 -0.96 19.08
CA ARG A 182 8.27 0.39 19.08
C ARG A 182 6.90 0.50 18.42
N LYS A 183 6.45 -0.53 17.69
CA LYS A 183 5.14 -0.55 17.00
C LYS A 183 4.10 -1.43 17.69
N LEU A 184 4.51 -2.25 18.67
CA LEU A 184 3.65 -3.27 19.28
C LEU A 184 2.45 -2.68 20.05
N GLU A 185 2.63 -1.55 20.72
CA GLU A 185 1.53 -0.88 21.43
C GLU A 185 0.46 -0.39 20.43
N MET A 186 0.88 0.23 19.34
CA MET A 186 -0.02 0.64 18.26
C MET A 186 -0.75 -0.56 17.66
N LEU A 187 -0.08 -1.71 17.47
CA LEU A 187 -0.73 -2.91 16.96
C LEU A 187 -1.83 -3.42 17.88
N ARG A 188 -1.62 -3.39 19.20
CA ARG A 188 -2.67 -3.73 20.18
C ARG A 188 -3.84 -2.74 20.12
N SER A 189 -3.56 -1.45 19.99
CA SER A 189 -4.59 -0.41 19.94
C SER A 189 -5.51 -0.53 18.72
N ILE A 190 -5.03 -1.11 17.61
CA ILE A 190 -5.83 -1.36 16.39
C ILE A 190 -6.42 -2.77 16.33
N GLY A 191 -6.30 -3.54 17.42
CA GLY A 191 -7.01 -4.79 17.62
C GLY A 191 -6.19 -6.07 17.45
N ALA A 192 -4.85 -6.04 17.35
CA ALA A 192 -4.07 -7.26 17.41
C ALA A 192 -4.19 -7.93 18.79
N ASP A 193 -4.58 -9.22 18.81
CA ASP A 193 -4.73 -10.00 20.03
C ASP A 193 -3.37 -10.36 20.63
N ASN A 194 -2.41 -10.71 19.75
CA ASN A 194 -1.05 -11.04 20.11
C ASN A 194 -0.07 -10.21 19.29
N VAL A 195 1.09 -9.88 19.87
CA VAL A 195 2.15 -9.15 19.17
C VAL A 195 3.52 -9.77 19.45
N ILE A 196 4.36 -9.85 18.42
CA ILE A 196 5.70 -10.43 18.47
C ILE A 196 6.70 -9.37 18.03
N ASP A 197 7.73 -9.14 18.88
CA ASP A 197 8.92 -8.39 18.49
C ASP A 197 9.87 -9.32 17.73
N TYR A 198 10.02 -9.11 16.41
CA TYR A 198 10.87 -9.97 15.57
C TYR A 198 12.36 -9.92 15.96
N GLN A 199 12.79 -8.93 16.75
CA GLN A 199 14.17 -8.83 17.23
C GLN A 199 14.43 -9.75 18.43
N ARG A 200 13.38 -10.18 19.13
CA ARG A 200 13.45 -11.02 20.33
C ARG A 200 12.93 -12.43 20.10
N GLU A 201 11.97 -12.58 19.22
CA GLU A 201 11.27 -13.84 19.00
C GLU A 201 11.11 -14.15 17.51
N ASP A 202 11.36 -15.39 17.14
CA ASP A 202 11.13 -15.91 15.79
C ASP A 202 9.72 -16.46 15.66
N CYS A 203 8.81 -15.70 15.04
CA CYS A 203 7.43 -16.10 14.83
C CYS A 203 7.26 -17.43 14.07
N THR A 204 8.29 -17.88 13.32
CA THR A 204 8.26 -19.16 12.58
C THR A 204 8.67 -20.37 13.43
N ARG A 205 9.03 -20.15 14.69
CA ARG A 205 9.38 -21.19 15.68
C ARG A 205 8.32 -21.32 16.79
N SER A 206 7.21 -20.58 16.68
CA SER A 206 6.09 -20.67 17.60
C SER A 206 5.44 -22.07 17.55
N GLU A 207 4.84 -22.49 18.65
CA GLU A 207 3.96 -23.68 18.71
C GLU A 207 2.60 -23.41 18.10
N GLU A 208 2.22 -22.12 17.95
CA GLU A 208 0.98 -21.70 17.32
C GLU A 208 0.89 -22.13 15.85
N ARG A 209 -0.31 -22.36 15.39
CA ARG A 209 -0.61 -22.71 14.00
C ARG A 209 -1.59 -21.70 13.43
N TYR A 210 -1.25 -21.14 12.26
CA TYR A 210 -2.00 -20.06 11.64
C TYR A 210 -2.74 -20.56 10.40
N ASP A 211 -4.02 -20.20 10.30
CA ASP A 211 -4.87 -20.46 9.14
C ASP A 211 -4.50 -19.56 7.96
N LEU A 212 -4.11 -18.31 8.25
CA LEU A 212 -3.60 -17.38 7.28
C LEU A 212 -2.30 -16.75 7.79
N ILE A 213 -1.28 -16.74 6.95
CA ILE A 213 -0.05 -15.98 7.15
C ILE A 213 0.06 -14.95 6.03
N LEU A 214 0.08 -13.68 6.40
CA LEU A 214 0.29 -12.56 5.48
C LEU A 214 1.68 -11.97 5.71
N ASP A 215 2.57 -12.11 4.73
CA ASP A 215 3.94 -11.61 4.83
C ASP A 215 4.14 -10.41 3.90
N THR A 216 4.41 -9.25 4.49
CA THR A 216 4.62 -7.98 3.78
C THR A 216 6.09 -7.58 3.70
N VAL A 217 6.98 -8.33 4.35
CA VAL A 217 8.40 -8.00 4.51
C VAL A 217 9.31 -9.02 3.84
N ALA A 218 8.94 -10.30 3.90
CA ALA A 218 9.55 -11.44 3.22
C ALA A 218 11.08 -11.56 3.38
N HIS A 219 11.53 -11.57 4.62
CA HIS A 219 12.94 -11.84 4.95
C HIS A 219 13.24 -13.31 5.22
N ARG A 220 12.20 -14.15 5.40
CA ARG A 220 12.33 -15.56 5.72
C ARG A 220 11.97 -16.45 4.55
N SER A 221 12.46 -17.71 4.61
CA SER A 221 12.07 -18.72 3.64
C SER A 221 10.60 -19.12 3.80
N ILE A 222 9.94 -19.43 2.68
CA ILE A 222 8.58 -20.00 2.69
C ILE A 222 8.51 -21.30 3.50
N PHE A 223 9.60 -22.06 3.61
CA PHE A 223 9.67 -23.29 4.39
C PHE A 223 9.63 -23.02 5.91
N ASP A 224 10.10 -21.87 6.35
CA ASP A 224 10.03 -21.48 7.77
C ASP A 224 8.56 -21.20 8.13
N TYR A 225 7.83 -20.47 7.31
CA TYR A 225 6.41 -20.24 7.52
C TYR A 225 5.58 -21.52 7.44
N ARG A 226 5.95 -22.48 6.57
CA ARG A 226 5.25 -23.76 6.47
C ARG A 226 5.13 -24.50 7.81
N ARG A 227 6.09 -24.33 8.72
CA ARG A 227 6.10 -25.00 10.04
C ARG A 227 4.97 -24.51 10.93
N VAL A 228 4.64 -23.22 10.87
CA VAL A 228 3.62 -22.57 11.69
C VAL A 228 2.27 -22.42 10.98
N MET A 229 2.13 -22.97 9.78
CA MET A 229 0.82 -23.05 9.10
C MET A 229 -0.03 -24.18 9.67
N ALA A 230 -1.32 -23.91 9.84
CA ALA A 230 -2.34 -24.95 10.08
C ALA A 230 -2.37 -25.97 8.92
N PRO A 231 -2.97 -27.17 9.10
CA PRO A 231 -3.03 -28.21 8.07
C PRO A 231 -3.57 -27.71 6.73
N ASP A 232 -4.62 -26.90 6.74
CA ASP A 232 -5.25 -26.30 5.54
C ASP A 232 -4.92 -24.81 5.41
N GLY A 233 -3.86 -24.35 6.09
CA GLY A 233 -3.48 -22.95 6.17
C GLY A 233 -3.02 -22.38 4.82
N MET A 234 -3.09 -21.06 4.72
CA MET A 234 -2.68 -20.29 3.55
C MET A 234 -1.55 -19.32 3.91
N PHE A 235 -0.52 -19.29 3.08
CA PHE A 235 0.56 -18.29 3.12
C PHE A 235 0.42 -17.37 1.90
N VAL A 236 0.37 -16.08 2.16
CA VAL A 236 0.22 -15.03 1.16
C VAL A 236 1.39 -14.07 1.27
N LEU A 237 2.23 -14.05 0.27
CA LEU A 237 3.31 -13.08 0.13
C LEU A 237 2.80 -11.84 -0.62
N VAL A 238 3.03 -10.65 -0.06
CA VAL A 238 2.60 -9.40 -0.69
C VAL A 238 3.76 -8.61 -1.28
N GLY A 239 4.92 -8.66 -0.68
CA GLY A 239 6.10 -7.93 -1.13
C GLY A 239 7.36 -8.51 -0.48
N GLY A 240 8.49 -7.80 -0.58
CA GLY A 240 9.73 -8.13 0.10
C GLY A 240 10.86 -8.57 -0.82
N SER A 241 11.80 -9.37 -0.31
CA SER A 241 13.02 -9.72 -1.02
C SER A 241 12.77 -10.47 -2.33
N ARG A 242 13.57 -10.20 -3.36
CA ARG A 242 13.50 -10.91 -4.66
C ARG A 242 13.61 -12.43 -4.48
N TYR A 243 14.39 -12.87 -3.51
CA TYR A 243 14.58 -14.28 -3.19
C TYR A 243 13.28 -14.92 -2.68
N ALA A 244 12.59 -14.27 -1.75
CA ALA A 244 11.32 -14.78 -1.23
C ALA A 244 10.21 -14.80 -2.30
N ILE A 245 10.14 -13.76 -3.14
CA ILE A 245 9.21 -13.71 -4.29
C ILE A 245 9.49 -14.87 -5.24
N PHE A 246 10.77 -15.10 -5.60
CA PHE A 246 11.17 -16.20 -6.45
C PHE A 246 10.80 -17.57 -5.84
N GLN A 247 11.09 -17.77 -4.54
CA GLN A 247 10.67 -18.98 -3.84
C GLN A 247 9.14 -19.18 -3.87
N ALA A 248 8.38 -18.14 -3.58
CA ALA A 248 6.92 -18.21 -3.56
C ALA A 248 6.32 -18.56 -4.93
N ILE A 249 6.91 -18.03 -6.01
CA ILE A 249 6.47 -18.32 -7.38
C ILE A 249 6.81 -19.74 -7.81
N LEU A 250 8.06 -20.17 -7.61
CA LEU A 250 8.54 -21.45 -8.12
C LEU A 250 8.21 -22.63 -7.20
N LEU A 251 8.38 -22.47 -5.89
CA LEU A 251 8.24 -23.56 -4.94
C LEU A 251 6.87 -23.58 -4.26
N GLY A 252 6.19 -22.44 -4.17
CA GLY A 252 4.85 -22.35 -3.57
C GLY A 252 3.84 -23.32 -4.19
N PRO A 253 3.71 -23.40 -5.53
CA PRO A 253 2.85 -24.37 -6.19
C PRO A 253 3.22 -25.82 -5.87
N LEU A 254 4.51 -26.16 -5.82
CA LEU A 254 4.98 -27.53 -5.49
C LEU A 254 4.59 -27.91 -4.07
N VAL A 255 4.79 -27.00 -3.10
CA VAL A 255 4.35 -27.22 -1.72
C VAL A 255 2.83 -27.37 -1.65
N SER A 256 2.10 -26.59 -2.44
CA SER A 256 0.64 -26.62 -2.48
C SER A 256 0.08 -27.92 -3.09
N ILE A 257 0.82 -28.54 -4.02
CA ILE A 257 0.45 -29.84 -4.61
C ILE A 257 0.78 -30.97 -3.61
N ALA A 258 1.95 -30.90 -2.97
CA ALA A 258 2.42 -31.93 -2.04
C ALA A 258 1.75 -31.92 -0.68
N SER A 259 0.93 -30.90 -0.37
CA SER A 259 0.23 -30.78 0.91
C SER A 259 -1.09 -30.02 0.74
N LYS A 260 -1.95 -30.06 1.76
CA LYS A 260 -3.18 -29.24 1.78
C LYS A 260 -2.90 -27.74 2.00
N LYS A 261 -1.69 -27.38 2.43
CA LYS A 261 -1.25 -25.99 2.65
C LYS A 261 -1.15 -25.25 1.32
N LYS A 262 -1.67 -24.03 1.26
CA LYS A 262 -1.60 -23.19 0.07
C LYS A 262 -0.56 -22.07 0.26
N MET A 263 0.40 -21.99 -0.64
CA MET A 263 1.47 -21.00 -0.59
C MET A 263 1.59 -20.26 -1.91
N GLY A 264 1.71 -18.94 -1.87
CA GLY A 264 1.84 -18.14 -3.09
C GLY A 264 1.95 -16.65 -2.83
N ILE A 265 2.02 -15.91 -3.92
CA ILE A 265 1.95 -14.44 -3.91
C ILE A 265 0.49 -13.98 -3.96
N ASN A 266 0.25 -12.80 -3.42
CA ASN A 266 -1.05 -12.14 -3.61
C ASN A 266 -1.18 -11.67 -5.06
N PRO A 267 -2.14 -12.19 -5.84
CA PRO A 267 -2.42 -11.71 -7.19
C PRO A 267 -3.16 -10.37 -7.11
N TRP A 268 -2.46 -9.32 -6.68
CA TRP A 268 -3.03 -8.00 -6.53
C TRP A 268 -3.70 -7.49 -7.82
N LYS A 269 -4.95 -7.08 -7.69
CA LYS A 269 -5.75 -6.49 -8.75
C LYS A 269 -5.90 -4.99 -8.49
N VAL A 270 -5.38 -4.19 -9.40
CA VAL A 270 -5.46 -2.72 -9.33
C VAL A 270 -6.89 -2.27 -9.67
N ASN A 271 -7.33 -1.18 -9.02
CA ASN A 271 -8.56 -0.45 -9.32
C ASN A 271 -9.85 -1.30 -9.34
N LEU A 272 -9.97 -2.27 -8.42
CA LEU A 272 -11.27 -2.91 -8.17
C LEU A 272 -12.15 -1.94 -7.36
N GLU A 273 -13.15 -1.40 -8.03
CA GLU A 273 -14.11 -0.47 -7.42
C GLU A 273 -14.88 -1.11 -6.26
N GLU A 274 -15.25 -2.40 -6.39
CA GLU A 274 -15.93 -3.17 -5.34
C GLU A 274 -15.11 -3.24 -4.04
N ASP A 275 -13.81 -3.51 -4.14
CA ASP A 275 -12.93 -3.56 -2.98
C ASP A 275 -12.86 -2.20 -2.28
N MET A 276 -12.78 -1.11 -3.06
CA MET A 276 -12.72 0.24 -2.50
C MET A 276 -14.04 0.65 -1.85
N ARG A 277 -15.18 0.32 -2.45
CA ARG A 277 -16.51 0.55 -1.85
C ARG A 277 -16.65 -0.15 -0.51
N PHE A 278 -16.20 -1.41 -0.43
CA PHE A 278 -16.19 -2.15 0.83
C PHE A 278 -15.30 -1.51 1.91
N LEU A 279 -14.10 -1.04 1.52
CA LEU A 279 -13.19 -0.35 2.45
C LEU A 279 -13.76 0.96 2.97
N LEU A 280 -14.41 1.74 2.10
CA LEU A 280 -15.12 2.96 2.48
C LEU A 280 -16.28 2.66 3.45
N GLU A 281 -17.04 1.61 3.20
CA GLU A 281 -18.12 1.17 4.11
C GLU A 281 -17.56 0.77 5.49
N LEU A 282 -16.41 0.10 5.54
CA LEU A 282 -15.75 -0.21 6.81
C LEU A 282 -15.27 1.05 7.53
N ASN A 283 -14.76 2.02 6.79
CA ASN A 283 -14.33 3.30 7.35
C ASN A 283 -15.50 4.08 7.93
N GLU A 284 -16.61 4.21 7.21
CA GLU A 284 -17.83 4.86 7.66
C GLU A 284 -18.42 4.23 8.94
N LYS A 285 -18.31 2.89 9.04
CA LYS A 285 -18.73 2.13 10.23
C LYS A 285 -17.73 2.22 11.41
N GLY A 286 -16.62 2.93 11.26
CA GLY A 286 -15.56 3.01 12.26
C GLY A 286 -14.84 1.68 12.51
N LYS A 287 -14.88 0.76 11.53
CA LYS A 287 -14.21 -0.56 11.58
C LYS A 287 -12.86 -0.57 10.89
N LEU A 288 -12.55 0.47 10.14
CA LEU A 288 -11.28 0.68 9.47
C LEU A 288 -10.89 2.16 9.57
N SER A 289 -9.71 2.43 10.11
CA SER A 289 -9.16 3.78 10.16
C SER A 289 -7.70 3.78 9.77
N PRO A 290 -7.24 4.74 8.95
CA PRO A 290 -5.83 4.87 8.66
C PRO A 290 -5.02 5.12 9.94
N VAL A 291 -3.93 4.39 10.10
CA VAL A 291 -2.90 4.73 11.10
C VAL A 291 -1.91 5.66 10.40
N VAL A 292 -1.98 6.94 10.70
CA VAL A 292 -1.10 7.97 10.13
C VAL A 292 0.04 8.25 11.11
N ASP A 293 1.27 7.95 10.71
CA ASP A 293 2.48 8.24 11.51
C ASP A 293 2.72 9.74 11.60
N ARG A 294 2.71 10.39 10.45
CA ARG A 294 2.87 11.85 10.32
C ARG A 294 2.37 12.39 8.99
N ARG A 295 2.17 13.70 8.97
CA ARG A 295 1.89 14.49 7.78
C ARG A 295 3.14 15.29 7.42
N ILE A 296 3.45 15.35 6.13
CA ILE A 296 4.64 16.02 5.61
C ILE A 296 4.30 16.86 4.38
N SER A 297 5.13 17.82 4.06
CA SER A 297 5.12 18.57 2.80
C SER A 297 5.82 17.80 1.67
N LEU A 298 5.67 18.24 0.42
CA LEU A 298 6.42 17.67 -0.72
C LEU A 298 7.93 17.70 -0.50
N SER A 299 8.47 18.76 0.10
CA SER A 299 9.92 18.89 0.32
C SER A 299 10.51 17.85 1.26
N GLU A 300 9.69 17.25 2.12
CA GLU A 300 10.12 16.26 3.10
C GLU A 300 10.03 14.81 2.57
N VAL A 301 9.50 14.61 1.35
CA VAL A 301 9.31 13.27 0.73
C VAL A 301 10.61 12.45 0.69
N PRO A 302 11.78 13.01 0.29
CA PRO A 302 13.02 12.24 0.26
C PRO A 302 13.39 11.64 1.63
N GLN A 303 13.32 12.46 2.69
CA GLN A 303 13.62 12.02 4.05
C GLN A 303 12.61 10.97 4.53
N ALA A 304 11.32 11.21 4.30
CA ALA A 304 10.25 10.31 4.75
C ALA A 304 10.31 8.96 4.02
N LEU A 305 10.71 8.94 2.75
CA LEU A 305 10.91 7.71 2.00
C LEU A 305 12.13 6.92 2.52
N GLY A 306 13.18 7.63 2.96
CA GLY A 306 14.32 7.04 3.67
C GLY A 306 13.89 6.40 5.00
N ASP A 307 13.08 7.09 5.79
CA ASP A 307 12.54 6.55 7.05
C ASP A 307 11.66 5.31 6.80
N LEU A 308 10.85 5.32 5.73
CA LEU A 308 10.03 4.18 5.34
C LEU A 308 10.91 2.97 4.99
N SER A 309 11.95 3.16 4.19
CA SER A 309 12.89 2.10 3.79
C SER A 309 13.62 1.47 4.98
N ASN A 310 13.91 2.28 6.01
CA ASN A 310 14.54 1.84 7.26
C ASN A 310 13.54 1.25 8.26
N GLY A 311 12.28 1.05 7.87
CA GLY A 311 11.22 0.50 8.72
C GLY A 311 10.83 1.42 9.88
N LEU A 312 11.16 2.71 9.85
CA LEU A 312 10.94 3.68 10.94
C LEU A 312 9.49 4.18 11.03
N VAL A 313 8.73 4.05 9.98
CA VAL A 313 7.34 4.53 9.87
C VAL A 313 6.35 3.58 10.55
N LYS A 314 5.36 4.12 11.27
CA LYS A 314 4.22 3.41 11.88
C LYS A 314 2.96 3.65 11.04
N GLY A 315 2.52 2.67 10.28
CA GLY A 315 1.37 2.88 9.38
C GLY A 315 1.76 3.68 8.13
N LYS A 316 1.00 4.75 7.83
CA LYS A 316 1.13 5.57 6.61
C LYS A 316 1.80 6.92 6.90
N VAL A 317 2.55 7.42 5.94
CA VAL A 317 2.95 8.84 5.88
C VAL A 317 2.08 9.52 4.83
N VAL A 318 1.43 10.60 5.20
CA VAL A 318 0.60 11.41 4.30
C VAL A 318 1.40 12.62 3.85
N ILE A 319 1.33 12.93 2.57
CA ILE A 319 1.88 14.14 1.98
C ILE A 319 0.72 15.12 1.81
N THR A 320 0.77 16.24 2.52
CA THR A 320 -0.18 17.35 2.35
C THR A 320 0.40 18.32 1.33
N VAL A 321 -0.33 18.58 0.28
CA VAL A 321 0.10 19.45 -0.81
C VAL A 321 -0.54 20.83 -0.62
N GLY A 322 0.27 21.81 -0.20
CA GLY A 322 -0.13 23.22 -0.14
C GLY A 322 -0.11 23.85 -1.53
N HIS A 323 -1.01 24.79 -1.79
CA HIS A 323 -1.06 25.58 -3.01
C HIS A 323 -0.89 27.06 -2.66
N ASP A 324 -0.13 27.78 -3.47
CA ASP A 324 0.13 29.19 -3.26
C ASP A 324 -1.16 30.07 -3.37
N ASP A 325 -2.22 29.50 -3.96
CA ASP A 325 -3.54 30.17 -4.11
C ASP A 325 -4.46 29.98 -2.88
N ASP A 326 -4.06 29.19 -1.90
CA ASP A 326 -4.87 28.91 -0.68
C ASP A 326 -4.53 29.89 0.49
N THR A 327 -3.70 30.94 0.24
CA THR A 327 -3.38 32.07 1.14
C THR A 327 -4.07 33.35 0.64
#